data_7844c20acf16e43b17f75087a30c7bc5
#
_entry.id   7844c20acf16e43b17f75087a30c7bc5
#
_cell.length_a   1.000
_cell.length_b   1.000
_cell.length_c   1.000
_cell.angle_alpha   90.00
_cell.angle_beta   90.00
_cell.angle_gamma   90.00
#
_symmetry.space_group_name_H-M   'P 1'
#
loop_
_entity.id
_entity.type
_entity.pdbx_description
1 polymer ?
#
loop_
_entity_poly.entity_id
_entity_poly.type
_entity_poly.pdbx_seq_one_letter_code
_entity_poly.pdbx_strand_id
1 'polypeptide(L)'
;MTQEKKGYQFRTFSGVFLPSILTILGVVMFMRLGTIVGQLGILGALGILFFAESIAIATGLSISSISTNTPVLSGGPYFLISRSLGPEFGSSIGLTYYVSQSLAVPFYVIGFTEAVVTVFPALGPYQFWVSTIPLVILFAIATVGTDWAIRTQYVIFATLGLSILIIVLAAVWTGPSMEQLRTNLKVLPDKRFDILILAGWFAVFFPAVTGFLAGVNMSGDLEDARKSIPKGTLWAIAAGFVVYTTEIILFGSSWKRELLIENAYGVLVKSAPFHTGFLIFAGDRKSVV
;
A
#
# COMPACT_ATOMS: atom_id res chain seq x y z
N MET A 1 12.96 41.32 -6.70
CA MET A 1 12.69 39.94 -6.24
C MET A 1 11.39 39.97 -5.47
N THR A 2 10.28 39.74 -6.14
CA THR A 2 8.95 39.64 -5.55
C THR A 2 8.93 38.40 -4.66
N GLN A 3 8.69 38.56 -3.36
CA GLN A 3 8.37 37.45 -2.48
C GLN A 3 7.02 36.89 -2.98
N GLU A 4 7.09 35.74 -3.68
CA GLU A 4 5.92 34.93 -3.91
C GLU A 4 5.28 34.60 -2.56
N LYS A 5 3.99 34.86 -2.43
CA LYS A 5 3.19 34.45 -1.27
C LYS A 5 3.47 32.97 -1.04
N LYS A 6 4.18 32.65 0.06
CA LYS A 6 4.31 31.27 0.53
C LYS A 6 2.90 30.72 0.72
N GLY A 7 2.47 29.86 -0.19
CA GLY A 7 1.26 29.06 -0.03
C GLY A 7 1.33 28.24 1.26
N TYR A 8 0.26 27.58 1.61
CA TYR A 8 0.20 26.68 2.78
C TYR A 8 1.33 25.65 2.67
N GLN A 9 2.19 25.57 3.70
CA GLN A 9 3.33 24.63 3.73
C GLN A 9 2.99 23.44 4.62
N PHE A 10 3.26 22.24 4.10
CA PHE A 10 2.94 21.00 4.80
C PHE A 10 4.10 20.57 5.71
N ARG A 11 3.74 19.98 6.85
CA ARG A 11 4.67 19.38 7.80
C ARG A 11 4.96 17.92 7.45
N THR A 12 5.89 17.32 8.16
CA THR A 12 6.33 15.91 7.97
C THR A 12 5.16 14.93 7.89
N PHE A 13 4.17 15.03 8.78
CA PHE A 13 3.05 14.11 8.79
C PHE A 13 2.14 14.28 7.57
N SER A 14 1.65 15.48 7.29
CA SER A 14 0.70 15.73 6.21
C SER A 14 1.33 15.70 4.82
N GLY A 15 2.60 16.15 4.70
CA GLY A 15 3.24 16.29 3.40
C GLY A 15 4.10 15.09 3.00
N VAL A 16 4.55 14.24 3.95
CA VAL A 16 5.41 13.10 3.60
C VAL A 16 4.86 11.78 4.13
N PHE A 17 4.63 11.67 5.43
CA PHE A 17 4.19 10.40 6.02
C PHE A 17 2.83 9.95 5.47
N LEU A 18 1.83 10.84 5.50
CA LEU A 18 0.46 10.51 5.12
C LEU A 18 0.36 10.03 3.66
N PRO A 19 0.84 10.75 2.63
CA PRO A 19 0.79 10.26 1.26
C PRO A 19 1.60 8.98 1.06
N SER A 20 2.73 8.81 1.75
CA SER A 20 3.56 7.61 1.64
C SER A 20 2.88 6.39 2.26
N ILE A 21 2.32 6.49 3.46
CA ILE A 21 1.67 5.35 4.12
C ILE A 21 0.39 4.92 3.40
N LEU A 22 -0.36 5.86 2.81
CA LEU A 22 -1.55 5.54 2.02
C LEU A 22 -1.24 4.77 0.74
N THR A 23 -0.07 5.01 0.14
CA THR A 23 0.37 4.26 -1.04
C THR A 23 0.99 2.91 -0.67
N ILE A 24 1.67 2.79 0.47
CA ILE A 24 2.20 1.53 0.98
C ILE A 24 1.04 0.59 1.39
N LEU A 25 0.12 1.04 2.23
CA LEU A 25 -1.00 0.24 2.72
C LEU A 25 -2.19 0.29 1.73
N GLY A 26 -1.96 -0.14 0.51
CA GLY A 26 -2.91 -0.06 -0.60
C GLY A 26 -3.56 -1.39 -0.97
N VAL A 27 -3.93 -1.51 -2.24
CA VAL A 27 -4.69 -2.63 -2.83
C VAL A 27 -4.08 -4.00 -2.54
N VAL A 28 -2.75 -4.14 -2.59
CA VAL A 28 -2.08 -5.44 -2.41
C VAL A 28 -2.34 -6.01 -1.02
N MET A 29 -2.35 -5.15 0.01
CA MET A 29 -2.64 -5.54 1.39
C MET A 29 -3.99 -6.27 1.50
N PHE A 30 -5.06 -5.67 0.96
CA PHE A 30 -6.39 -6.22 1.05
C PHE A 30 -6.65 -7.39 0.09
N MET A 31 -6.15 -7.30 -1.13
CA MET A 31 -6.55 -8.21 -2.22
C MET A 31 -5.58 -9.39 -2.42
N ARG A 32 -4.32 -9.26 -2.07
CA ARG A 32 -3.30 -10.24 -2.43
C ARG A 32 -2.55 -10.84 -1.24
N LEU A 33 -2.44 -10.12 -0.10
CA LEU A 33 -1.63 -10.58 1.02
C LEU A 33 -2.08 -11.93 1.57
N GLY A 34 -3.38 -12.13 1.78
CA GLY A 34 -3.91 -13.40 2.24
C GLY A 34 -3.61 -14.54 1.29
N THR A 35 -3.76 -14.33 -0.02
CA THR A 35 -3.41 -15.34 -1.04
C THR A 35 -1.90 -15.65 -1.03
N ILE A 36 -1.05 -14.64 -0.86
CA ILE A 36 0.40 -14.81 -0.75
C ILE A 36 0.74 -15.67 0.47
N VAL A 37 0.13 -15.38 1.64
CA VAL A 37 0.30 -16.19 2.85
C VAL A 37 -0.19 -17.62 2.62
N GLY A 38 -1.35 -17.80 1.98
CA GLY A 38 -1.88 -19.11 1.64
C GLY A 38 -0.94 -19.91 0.70
N GLN A 39 -0.38 -19.28 -0.31
CA GLN A 39 0.49 -19.95 -1.31
C GLN A 39 1.89 -20.25 -0.77
N LEU A 40 2.50 -19.30 -0.07
CA LEU A 40 3.90 -19.39 0.35
C LEU A 40 4.08 -19.86 1.79
N GLY A 41 3.03 -19.83 2.60
CA GLY A 41 3.15 -19.95 4.04
C GLY A 41 3.68 -18.68 4.71
N ILE A 42 3.64 -18.65 6.03
CA ILE A 42 4.07 -17.48 6.82
C ILE A 42 5.53 -17.14 6.58
N LEU A 43 6.43 -18.13 6.67
CA LEU A 43 7.87 -17.88 6.48
C LEU A 43 8.21 -17.45 5.05
N GLY A 44 7.51 -18.00 4.04
CA GLY A 44 7.69 -17.57 2.66
C GLY A 44 7.22 -16.12 2.43
N ALA A 45 6.07 -15.75 2.97
CA ALA A 45 5.54 -14.39 2.89
C ALA A 45 6.42 -13.39 3.66
N LEU A 46 6.88 -13.73 4.88
CA LEU A 46 7.82 -12.90 5.64
C LEU A 46 9.17 -12.76 4.93
N GLY A 47 9.66 -13.82 4.29
CA GLY A 47 10.90 -13.77 3.50
C GLY A 47 10.80 -12.79 2.34
N ILE A 48 9.69 -12.82 1.59
CA ILE A 48 9.42 -11.86 0.52
C ILE A 48 9.27 -10.44 1.08
N LEU A 49 8.53 -10.25 2.16
CA LEU A 49 8.38 -8.95 2.82
C LEU A 49 9.75 -8.40 3.23
N PHE A 50 10.56 -9.19 3.93
CA PHE A 50 11.87 -8.76 4.40
C PHE A 50 12.79 -8.35 3.24
N PHE A 51 12.81 -9.13 2.16
CA PHE A 51 13.61 -8.82 0.99
C PHE A 51 13.13 -7.55 0.29
N ALA A 52 11.82 -7.40 0.08
CA ALA A 52 11.22 -6.21 -0.51
C ALA A 52 11.47 -4.95 0.34
N GLU A 53 11.31 -5.08 1.66
CA GLU A 53 11.51 -3.99 2.61
C GLU A 53 12.98 -3.57 2.71
N SER A 54 13.92 -4.51 2.56
CA SER A 54 15.36 -4.17 2.52
C SER A 54 15.69 -3.24 1.35
N ILE A 55 15.06 -3.42 0.20
CA ILE A 55 15.19 -2.54 -0.96
C ILE A 55 14.56 -1.18 -0.66
N ALA A 56 13.36 -1.16 -0.04
CA ALA A 56 12.69 0.08 0.33
C ALA A 56 13.50 0.89 1.35
N ILE A 57 14.04 0.23 2.38
CA ILE A 57 14.91 0.85 3.39
C ILE A 57 16.18 1.43 2.75
N ALA A 58 16.88 0.65 1.91
CA ALA A 58 18.09 1.11 1.24
C ALA A 58 17.82 2.35 0.37
N THR A 59 16.70 2.35 -0.36
CA THR A 59 16.27 3.48 -1.17
C THR A 59 15.88 4.67 -0.30
N GLY A 60 15.11 4.45 0.76
CA GLY A 60 14.70 5.49 1.72
C GLY A 60 15.90 6.15 2.41
N LEU A 61 16.92 5.38 2.80
CA LEU A 61 18.17 5.90 3.36
C LEU A 61 18.96 6.73 2.34
N SER A 62 19.02 6.29 1.09
CA SER A 62 19.68 7.04 0.00
C SER A 62 18.98 8.38 -0.23
N ILE A 63 17.66 8.40 -0.31
CA ILE A 63 16.87 9.63 -0.43
C ILE A 63 17.06 10.54 0.79
N SER A 64 17.08 9.96 1.99
CA SER A 64 17.32 10.70 3.22
C SER A 64 18.69 11.36 3.23
N SER A 65 19.72 10.66 2.80
CA SER A 65 21.09 11.20 2.67
C SER A 65 21.15 12.35 1.66
N ILE A 66 20.55 12.20 0.49
CA ILE A 66 20.54 13.24 -0.54
C ILE A 66 19.75 14.46 -0.07
N SER A 67 18.55 14.27 0.48
CA SER A 67 17.68 15.37 0.90
C SER A 67 18.20 16.17 2.09
N THR A 68 19.04 15.58 2.93
CA THR A 68 19.70 16.29 4.04
C THR A 68 20.91 17.11 3.59
N ASN A 69 21.63 16.65 2.56
CA ASN A 69 22.85 17.29 2.10
C ASN A 69 22.64 18.27 0.93
N THR A 70 21.54 18.14 0.20
CA THR A 70 21.22 18.99 -0.96
C THR A 70 20.00 19.87 -0.66
N PRO A 71 19.98 21.16 -1.03
CA PRO A 71 18.78 21.98 -0.97
C PRO A 71 17.69 21.34 -1.83
N VAL A 72 16.58 20.95 -1.19
CA VAL A 72 15.47 20.29 -1.89
C VAL A 72 14.48 21.37 -2.34
N LEU A 73 14.27 21.43 -3.64
CA LEU A 73 13.28 22.29 -4.29
C LEU A 73 12.15 21.43 -4.86
N SER A 74 11.24 22.04 -5.58
CA SER A 74 10.19 21.34 -6.33
C SER A 74 10.79 20.38 -7.38
N GLY A 75 10.15 19.24 -7.63
CA GLY A 75 10.57 18.26 -8.63
C GLY A 75 10.75 16.82 -8.10
N GLY A 76 10.55 16.61 -6.80
CA GLY A 76 10.53 15.26 -6.19
C GLY A 76 11.80 14.45 -6.47
N PRO A 77 11.68 13.14 -6.76
CA PRO A 77 12.81 12.25 -7.00
C PRO A 77 13.70 12.69 -8.18
N TYR A 78 13.10 13.22 -9.25
CA TYR A 78 13.84 13.76 -10.39
C TYR A 78 14.86 14.82 -9.94
N PHE A 79 14.42 15.78 -9.12
CA PHE A 79 15.29 16.85 -8.64
C PHE A 79 16.43 16.32 -7.78
N LEU A 80 16.14 15.42 -6.84
CA LEU A 80 17.13 14.83 -5.95
C LEU A 80 18.22 14.09 -6.74
N ILE A 81 17.83 13.30 -7.72
CA ILE A 81 18.75 12.47 -8.51
C ILE A 81 19.54 13.33 -9.50
N SER A 82 18.90 14.30 -10.16
CA SER A 82 19.59 15.22 -11.07
C SER A 82 20.69 16.03 -10.38
N ARG A 83 20.46 16.40 -9.11
CA ARG A 83 21.45 17.15 -8.32
C ARG A 83 22.60 16.29 -7.79
N SER A 84 22.35 14.99 -7.61
CA SER A 84 23.35 14.06 -7.05
C SER A 84 24.19 13.37 -8.13
N LEU A 85 23.55 12.93 -9.22
CA LEU A 85 24.17 12.10 -10.25
C LEU A 85 24.21 12.76 -11.63
N GLY A 86 23.65 13.97 -11.75
CA GLY A 86 23.59 14.71 -13.00
C GLY A 86 22.24 14.59 -13.72
N PRO A 87 21.98 15.51 -14.67
CA PRO A 87 20.68 15.63 -15.34
C PRO A 87 20.34 14.42 -16.22
N GLU A 88 21.33 13.71 -16.73
CA GLU A 88 21.14 12.52 -17.57
C GLU A 88 20.49 11.38 -16.78
N PHE A 89 21.02 11.06 -15.61
CA PHE A 89 20.43 10.09 -14.70
C PHE A 89 19.07 10.56 -14.18
N GLY A 90 18.96 11.84 -13.82
CA GLY A 90 17.70 12.42 -13.37
C GLY A 90 16.60 12.30 -14.43
N SER A 91 16.90 12.59 -15.69
CA SER A 91 15.94 12.51 -16.80
C SER A 91 15.48 11.07 -17.04
N SER A 92 16.40 10.11 -17.03
CA SER A 92 16.08 8.69 -17.19
C SER A 92 15.14 8.20 -16.08
N ILE A 93 15.46 8.49 -14.82
CA ILE A 93 14.63 8.10 -13.69
C ILE A 93 13.32 8.87 -13.65
N GLY A 94 13.34 10.15 -14.00
CA GLY A 94 12.13 10.98 -14.07
C GLY A 94 11.11 10.43 -15.06
N LEU A 95 11.55 10.03 -16.25
CA LEU A 95 10.70 9.41 -17.26
C LEU A 95 10.14 8.06 -16.78
N THR A 96 11.00 7.20 -16.26
CA THR A 96 10.60 5.89 -15.72
C THR A 96 9.61 6.04 -14.58
N TYR A 97 9.84 6.99 -13.69
CA TYR A 97 8.96 7.28 -12.56
C TYR A 97 7.61 7.83 -13.02
N TYR A 98 7.58 8.72 -14.02
CA TYR A 98 6.35 9.22 -14.62
C TYR A 98 5.50 8.08 -15.21
N VAL A 99 6.10 7.18 -15.98
CA VAL A 99 5.40 6.01 -16.55
C VAL A 99 4.89 5.11 -15.42
N SER A 100 5.71 4.83 -14.40
CA SER A 100 5.32 4.02 -13.25
C SER A 100 4.10 4.61 -12.52
N GLN A 101 4.11 5.91 -12.24
CA GLN A 101 2.99 6.59 -11.57
C GLN A 101 1.72 6.63 -12.44
N SER A 102 1.88 6.75 -13.75
CA SER A 102 0.76 6.68 -14.70
C SER A 102 0.11 5.30 -14.70
N LEU A 103 0.90 4.22 -14.55
CA LEU A 103 0.41 2.84 -14.45
C LEU A 103 -0.18 2.51 -13.06
N ALA A 104 0.26 3.22 -12.01
CA ALA A 104 -0.27 3.02 -10.66
C ALA A 104 -1.76 3.41 -10.56
N VAL A 105 -2.20 4.45 -11.28
CA VAL A 105 -3.61 4.88 -11.25
C VAL A 105 -4.56 3.78 -11.72
N PRO A 106 -4.43 3.19 -12.94
CA PRO A 106 -5.28 2.08 -13.35
C PRO A 106 -5.13 0.85 -12.43
N PHE A 107 -3.95 0.58 -11.89
CA PHE A 107 -3.75 -0.50 -10.93
C PHE A 107 -4.67 -0.36 -9.69
N TYR A 108 -4.72 0.83 -9.09
CA TYR A 108 -5.60 1.08 -7.94
C TYR A 108 -7.09 1.06 -8.32
N VAL A 109 -7.45 1.58 -9.49
CA VAL A 109 -8.84 1.57 -9.98
C VAL A 109 -9.31 0.15 -10.26
N ILE A 110 -8.49 -0.71 -10.87
CA ILE A 110 -8.80 -2.12 -11.12
C ILE A 110 -8.97 -2.86 -9.81
N GLY A 111 -8.05 -2.68 -8.86
CA GLY A 111 -8.14 -3.31 -7.54
C GLY A 111 -9.38 -2.88 -6.76
N PHE A 112 -9.75 -1.60 -6.80
CA PHE A 112 -10.99 -1.10 -6.23
C PHE A 112 -12.21 -1.78 -6.89
N THR A 113 -12.23 -1.86 -8.21
CA THR A 113 -13.32 -2.50 -8.97
C THR A 113 -13.44 -3.99 -8.62
N GLU A 114 -12.32 -4.71 -8.55
CA GLU A 114 -12.26 -6.10 -8.14
C GLU A 114 -12.85 -6.29 -6.72
N ALA A 115 -12.49 -5.42 -5.78
CA ALA A 115 -13.03 -5.44 -4.43
C ALA A 115 -14.55 -5.22 -4.41
N VAL A 116 -15.04 -4.21 -5.10
CA VAL A 116 -16.48 -3.90 -5.18
C VAL A 116 -17.27 -5.04 -5.81
N VAL A 117 -16.79 -5.61 -6.91
CA VAL A 117 -17.49 -6.71 -7.61
C VAL A 117 -17.46 -8.01 -6.79
N THR A 118 -16.38 -8.25 -6.04
CA THR A 118 -16.33 -9.42 -5.13
C THR A 118 -17.39 -9.32 -4.04
N VAL A 119 -17.67 -8.12 -3.53
CA VAL A 119 -18.68 -7.87 -2.49
C VAL A 119 -20.10 -7.79 -3.07
N PHE A 120 -20.21 -7.15 -4.22
CA PHE A 120 -21.47 -6.95 -4.93
C PHE A 120 -21.42 -7.60 -6.32
N PRO A 121 -21.57 -8.94 -6.45
CA PRO A 121 -21.49 -9.65 -7.72
C PRO A 121 -22.47 -9.12 -8.79
N ALA A 122 -23.59 -8.54 -8.37
CA ALA A 122 -24.57 -7.92 -9.25
C ALA A 122 -24.00 -6.73 -10.05
N LEU A 123 -22.91 -6.12 -9.60
CA LEU A 123 -22.20 -5.05 -10.30
C LEU A 123 -21.21 -5.55 -11.34
N GLY A 124 -21.00 -6.86 -11.45
CA GLY A 124 -20.11 -7.48 -12.44
C GLY A 124 -20.32 -6.98 -13.88
N PRO A 125 -21.57 -6.95 -14.40
CA PRO A 125 -21.82 -6.40 -15.75
C PRO A 125 -21.51 -4.91 -15.90
N TYR A 126 -21.38 -4.17 -14.82
CA TYR A 126 -21.16 -2.71 -14.77
C TYR A 126 -19.74 -2.32 -14.36
N GLN A 127 -18.76 -3.22 -14.48
CA GLN A 127 -17.36 -2.98 -14.06
C GLN A 127 -16.77 -1.69 -14.65
N PHE A 128 -17.10 -1.37 -15.89
CA PHE A 128 -16.67 -0.13 -16.55
C PHE A 128 -17.12 1.11 -15.75
N TRP A 129 -18.38 1.17 -15.33
CA TRP A 129 -18.88 2.30 -14.56
C TRP A 129 -18.36 2.32 -13.14
N VAL A 130 -18.20 1.17 -12.50
CA VAL A 130 -17.61 1.02 -11.17
C VAL A 130 -16.17 1.53 -11.13
N SER A 131 -15.42 1.39 -12.21
CA SER A 131 -14.05 1.91 -12.32
C SER A 131 -14.03 3.39 -12.74
N THR A 132 -14.88 3.80 -13.68
CA THR A 132 -14.83 5.13 -14.27
C THR A 132 -15.34 6.21 -13.33
N ILE A 133 -16.41 5.96 -12.57
CA ILE A 133 -17.01 6.96 -11.69
C ILE A 133 -16.02 7.44 -10.59
N PRO A 134 -15.37 6.54 -9.82
CA PRO A 134 -14.36 6.96 -8.83
C PRO A 134 -13.17 7.70 -9.47
N LEU A 135 -12.72 7.25 -10.64
CA LEU A 135 -11.63 7.89 -11.37
C LEU A 135 -11.96 9.34 -11.71
N VAL A 136 -13.18 9.59 -12.23
CA VAL A 136 -13.65 10.96 -12.56
C VAL A 136 -13.77 11.81 -11.32
N ILE A 137 -14.30 11.25 -10.22
CA ILE A 137 -14.41 11.97 -8.94
C ILE A 137 -13.02 12.36 -8.42
N LEU A 138 -12.06 11.43 -8.40
CA LEU A 138 -10.69 11.70 -7.95
C LEU A 138 -9.98 12.71 -8.84
N PHE A 139 -10.20 12.63 -10.15
CA PHE A 139 -9.68 13.62 -11.09
C PHE A 139 -10.26 15.01 -10.81
N ALA A 140 -11.57 15.13 -10.59
CA ALA A 140 -12.21 16.39 -10.23
C ALA A 140 -11.65 16.97 -8.92
N ILE A 141 -11.44 16.13 -7.88
CA ILE A 141 -10.80 16.56 -6.62
C ILE A 141 -9.38 17.07 -6.86
N ALA A 142 -8.60 16.35 -7.67
CA ALA A 142 -7.24 16.74 -7.98
C ALA A 142 -7.12 18.07 -8.72
N THR A 143 -8.13 18.42 -9.55
CA THR A 143 -8.16 19.70 -10.27
C THR A 143 -8.53 20.91 -9.39
N VAL A 144 -9.18 20.68 -8.24
CA VAL A 144 -9.56 21.77 -7.31
C VAL A 144 -8.34 22.33 -6.57
N GLY A 145 -7.34 21.51 -6.31
CA GLY A 145 -6.07 21.94 -5.71
C GLY A 145 -5.54 21.02 -4.61
N THR A 146 -4.28 21.23 -4.26
CA THR A 146 -3.50 20.38 -3.33
C THR A 146 -4.13 20.33 -1.93
N ASP A 147 -4.70 21.42 -1.45
CA ASP A 147 -5.31 21.48 -0.11
C ASP A 147 -6.50 20.51 0.03
N TRP A 148 -7.34 20.44 -0.99
CA TRP A 148 -8.46 19.49 -1.04
C TRP A 148 -7.98 18.05 -1.15
N ALA A 149 -6.96 17.81 -1.96
CA ALA A 149 -6.36 16.48 -2.10
C ALA A 149 -5.85 15.96 -0.74
N ILE A 150 -5.14 16.80 0.03
CA ILE A 150 -4.63 16.41 1.35
C ILE A 150 -5.76 16.22 2.37
N ARG A 151 -6.80 17.07 2.38
CA ARG A 151 -7.96 16.84 3.25
C ARG A 151 -8.62 15.49 2.98
N THR A 152 -8.77 15.14 1.70
CA THR A 152 -9.29 13.83 1.30
C THR A 152 -8.39 12.69 1.80
N GLN A 153 -7.06 12.84 1.78
CA GLN A 153 -6.13 11.84 2.30
C GLN A 153 -6.32 11.56 3.80
N TYR A 154 -6.68 12.55 4.61
CA TYR A 154 -7.01 12.32 6.03
C TYR A 154 -8.23 11.43 6.21
N VAL A 155 -9.27 11.63 5.40
CA VAL A 155 -10.47 10.78 5.43
C VAL A 155 -10.11 9.35 5.01
N ILE A 156 -9.34 9.21 3.93
CA ILE A 156 -8.86 7.91 3.46
C ILE A 156 -8.00 7.23 4.52
N PHE A 157 -7.11 7.96 5.19
CA PHE A 157 -6.26 7.43 6.25
C PHE A 157 -7.07 6.92 7.45
N ALA A 158 -8.09 7.66 7.88
CA ALA A 158 -8.98 7.23 8.95
C ALA A 158 -9.75 5.96 8.56
N THR A 159 -10.27 5.90 7.32
CA THR A 159 -10.96 4.72 6.79
C THR A 159 -10.02 3.52 6.68
N LEU A 160 -8.80 3.73 6.20
CA LEU A 160 -7.76 2.70 6.13
C LEU A 160 -7.41 2.15 7.51
N GLY A 161 -7.17 3.02 8.49
CA GLY A 161 -6.90 2.62 9.86
C GLY A 161 -8.04 1.81 10.49
N LEU A 162 -9.28 2.22 10.23
CA LEU A 162 -10.47 1.48 10.65
C LEU A 162 -10.54 0.10 9.98
N SER A 163 -10.25 0.01 8.68
CA SER A 163 -10.25 -1.26 7.94
C SER A 163 -9.20 -2.22 8.47
N ILE A 164 -7.98 -1.75 8.74
CA ILE A 164 -6.92 -2.56 9.35
C ILE A 164 -7.34 -3.04 10.75
N LEU A 165 -7.92 -2.16 11.55
CA LEU A 165 -8.43 -2.54 12.88
C LEU A 165 -9.48 -3.65 12.78
N ILE A 166 -10.41 -3.55 11.82
CA ILE A 166 -11.44 -4.57 11.60
C ILE A 166 -10.80 -5.91 11.19
N ILE A 167 -9.80 -5.89 10.31
CA ILE A 167 -9.05 -7.10 9.91
C ILE A 167 -8.39 -7.76 11.12
N VAL A 168 -7.70 -6.97 11.96
CA VAL A 168 -7.07 -7.48 13.18
C VAL A 168 -8.11 -8.06 14.13
N LEU A 169 -9.22 -7.37 14.35
CA LEU A 169 -10.32 -7.86 15.18
C LEU A 169 -10.95 -9.12 14.61
N ALA A 170 -11.15 -9.21 13.30
CA ALA A 170 -11.65 -10.40 12.63
C ALA A 170 -10.72 -11.60 12.83
N ALA A 171 -9.41 -11.40 12.69
CA ALA A 171 -8.42 -12.44 12.91
C ALA A 171 -8.41 -12.93 14.37
N VAL A 172 -8.45 -12.00 15.33
CA VAL A 172 -8.53 -12.33 16.76
C VAL A 172 -9.83 -13.01 17.12
N TRP A 173 -10.96 -12.56 16.55
CA TRP A 173 -12.29 -13.15 16.79
C TRP A 173 -12.41 -14.56 16.23
N THR A 174 -11.84 -14.83 15.06
CA THR A 174 -11.76 -16.17 14.46
C THR A 174 -10.99 -17.14 15.38
N GLY A 175 -10.07 -16.62 16.19
CA GLY A 175 -9.25 -17.35 17.14
C GLY A 175 -7.96 -17.89 16.51
N PRO A 176 -6.82 -17.24 16.73
CA PRO A 176 -5.54 -17.77 16.28
C PRO A 176 -5.30 -19.17 16.84
N SER A 177 -4.96 -20.12 15.98
CA SER A 177 -4.74 -21.52 16.35
C SER A 177 -3.27 -21.88 16.19
N MET A 178 -2.68 -22.51 17.24
CA MET A 178 -1.31 -23.03 17.17
C MET A 178 -1.16 -24.13 16.11
N GLU A 179 -2.20 -24.88 15.85
CA GLU A 179 -2.20 -25.90 14.80
C GLU A 179 -2.09 -25.26 13.42
N GLN A 180 -2.91 -24.23 13.14
CA GLN A 180 -2.85 -23.49 11.87
C GLN A 180 -1.52 -22.75 11.72
N LEU A 181 -1.05 -22.10 12.78
CA LEU A 181 0.27 -21.45 12.79
C LEU A 181 1.37 -22.44 12.38
N ARG A 182 1.42 -23.63 12.99
CA ARG A 182 2.41 -24.66 12.66
C ARG A 182 2.27 -25.19 11.24
N THR A 183 1.04 -25.40 10.78
CA THR A 183 0.76 -25.88 9.41
C THR A 183 1.18 -24.83 8.37
N ASN A 184 0.89 -23.57 8.63
CA ASN A 184 1.16 -22.45 7.71
C ASN A 184 2.58 -21.88 7.87
N LEU A 185 3.37 -22.32 8.86
CA LEU A 185 4.72 -21.79 9.09
C LEU A 185 5.69 -22.17 7.99
N LYS A 186 5.51 -23.31 7.35
CA LYS A 186 6.40 -23.84 6.32
C LYS A 186 6.45 -22.94 5.09
N VAL A 187 7.62 -22.89 4.43
CA VAL A 187 7.76 -22.27 3.10
C VAL A 187 7.25 -23.23 2.04
N LEU A 188 6.36 -22.77 1.15
CA LEU A 188 5.79 -23.57 0.06
C LEU A 188 5.29 -24.93 0.53
N PRO A 189 4.33 -25.00 1.48
CA PRO A 189 3.99 -26.23 2.22
C PRO A 189 3.62 -27.42 1.33
N ASP A 190 3.10 -27.19 0.11
CA ASP A 190 2.66 -28.27 -0.80
C ASP A 190 3.49 -28.37 -2.08
N LYS A 191 4.58 -27.62 -2.19
CA LYS A 191 5.40 -27.58 -3.41
C LYS A 191 6.88 -27.78 -3.06
N ARG A 192 7.64 -28.35 -3.99
CA ARG A 192 9.10 -28.29 -3.88
C ARG A 192 9.55 -26.83 -3.94
N PHE A 193 10.61 -26.50 -3.19
CA PHE A 193 11.20 -25.18 -3.23
C PHE A 193 11.60 -24.83 -4.67
N ASP A 194 11.02 -23.76 -5.20
CA ASP A 194 11.29 -23.23 -6.53
C ASP A 194 11.43 -21.73 -6.45
N ILE A 195 12.61 -21.24 -6.82
CA ILE A 195 12.93 -19.82 -6.82
C ILE A 195 12.05 -19.02 -7.79
N LEU A 196 11.60 -19.62 -8.89
CA LEU A 196 10.73 -18.95 -9.86
C LEU A 196 9.33 -18.70 -9.27
N ILE A 197 8.84 -19.62 -8.43
CA ILE A 197 7.57 -19.41 -7.70
C ILE A 197 7.73 -18.25 -6.73
N LEU A 198 8.82 -18.20 -5.96
CA LEU A 198 9.08 -17.08 -5.05
C LEU A 198 9.25 -15.76 -5.80
N ALA A 199 9.97 -15.74 -6.92
CA ALA A 199 10.15 -14.57 -7.75
C ALA A 199 8.80 -14.05 -8.33
N GLY A 200 7.92 -14.97 -8.75
CA GLY A 200 6.58 -14.62 -9.21
C GLY A 200 5.76 -13.95 -8.11
N TRP A 201 5.72 -14.52 -6.91
CA TRP A 201 5.01 -13.92 -5.77
C TRP A 201 5.68 -12.65 -5.25
N PHE A 202 7.01 -12.56 -5.32
CA PHE A 202 7.72 -11.31 -5.06
C PHE A 202 7.27 -10.20 -6.01
N ALA A 203 7.15 -10.48 -7.31
CA ALA A 203 6.68 -9.49 -8.29
C ALA A 203 5.25 -9.01 -8.01
N VAL A 204 4.37 -9.91 -7.51
CA VAL A 204 3.01 -9.54 -7.08
C VAL A 204 3.03 -8.71 -5.79
N PHE A 205 3.92 -9.02 -4.84
CA PHE A 205 3.98 -8.36 -3.55
C PHE A 205 4.76 -7.04 -3.58
N PHE A 206 5.83 -6.94 -4.37
CA PHE A 206 6.76 -5.80 -4.34
C PHE A 206 6.08 -4.42 -4.45
N PRO A 207 5.00 -4.23 -5.26
CA PRO A 207 4.25 -2.97 -5.26
C PRO A 207 3.70 -2.55 -3.90
N ALA A 208 3.50 -3.48 -2.97
CA ALA A 208 2.99 -3.21 -1.62
C ALA A 208 3.94 -2.36 -0.77
N VAL A 209 5.25 -2.57 -0.91
CA VAL A 209 6.26 -1.83 -0.13
C VAL A 209 6.80 -0.60 -0.87
N THR A 210 6.38 -0.39 -2.12
CA THR A 210 6.70 0.81 -2.89
C THR A 210 5.74 1.95 -2.55
N GLY A 211 5.95 3.12 -3.10
CA GLY A 211 5.03 4.25 -2.87
C GLY A 211 5.50 5.23 -1.79
N PHE A 212 6.51 4.89 -1.00
CA PHE A 212 7.11 5.83 -0.02
C PHE A 212 7.66 7.12 -0.69
N LEU A 213 7.88 7.10 -2.01
CA LEU A 213 8.24 8.28 -2.79
C LEU A 213 7.09 9.29 -2.96
N ALA A 214 5.85 8.92 -2.67
CA ALA A 214 4.70 9.82 -2.79
C ALA A 214 4.88 11.10 -1.94
N GLY A 215 5.41 10.96 -0.72
CA GLY A 215 5.76 12.12 0.11
C GLY A 215 6.93 12.95 -0.43
N VAL A 216 7.86 12.35 -1.17
CA VAL A 216 8.97 13.08 -1.80
C VAL A 216 8.48 13.97 -2.94
N ASN A 217 7.41 13.59 -3.63
CA ASN A 217 6.78 14.42 -4.67
C ASN A 217 6.27 15.76 -4.13
N MET A 218 5.93 15.83 -2.84
CA MET A 218 5.49 17.05 -2.17
C MET A 218 6.63 17.98 -1.77
N SER A 219 7.87 17.70 -2.19
CA SER A 219 9.08 18.42 -1.75
C SER A 219 9.00 19.93 -1.87
N GLY A 220 8.33 20.46 -2.89
CA GLY A 220 8.14 21.89 -3.10
C GLY A 220 7.16 22.56 -2.14
N ASP A 221 6.25 21.81 -1.54
CA ASP A 221 5.17 22.28 -0.67
C ASP A 221 5.48 22.06 0.82
N LEU A 222 6.68 21.54 1.17
CA LEU A 222 7.09 21.28 2.54
C LEU A 222 7.67 22.51 3.23
N GLU A 223 7.34 22.68 4.52
CA GLU A 223 7.90 23.72 5.40
C GLU A 223 9.43 23.55 5.55
N ASP A 224 9.89 22.31 5.79
CA ASP A 224 11.31 21.93 5.89
C ASP A 224 11.50 20.55 5.23
N ALA A 225 11.79 20.55 3.94
CA ALA A 225 11.96 19.32 3.17
C ALA A 225 13.14 18.47 3.68
N ARG A 226 14.23 19.11 4.17
CA ARG A 226 15.42 18.43 4.67
C ARG A 226 15.13 17.56 5.90
N LYS A 227 14.21 17.98 6.76
CA LYS A 227 13.79 17.23 7.94
C LYS A 227 12.60 16.34 7.66
N SER A 228 11.67 16.82 6.85
CA SER A 228 10.39 16.13 6.62
C SER A 228 10.53 14.90 5.75
N ILE A 229 11.34 14.96 4.68
CA ILE A 229 11.53 13.82 3.76
C ILE A 229 12.15 12.63 4.50
N PRO A 230 13.31 12.73 5.18
CA PRO A 230 13.90 11.57 5.86
C PRO A 230 12.98 10.97 6.91
N LYS A 231 12.42 11.81 7.78
CA LYS A 231 11.57 11.35 8.87
C LYS A 231 10.29 10.72 8.36
N GLY A 232 9.57 11.41 7.48
CA GLY A 232 8.28 10.94 6.97
C GLY A 232 8.41 9.66 6.16
N THR A 233 9.41 9.56 5.29
CA THR A 233 9.67 8.38 4.46
C THR A 233 10.05 7.17 5.30
N LEU A 234 11.03 7.30 6.20
CA LEU A 234 11.47 6.16 7.03
C LEU A 234 10.39 5.71 8.01
N TRP A 235 9.61 6.63 8.58
CA TRP A 235 8.47 6.26 9.43
C TRP A 235 7.36 5.55 8.64
N ALA A 236 7.09 5.96 7.40
CA ALA A 236 6.10 5.29 6.55
C ALA A 236 6.55 3.86 6.20
N ILE A 237 7.81 3.66 5.84
CA ILE A 237 8.41 2.34 5.58
C ILE A 237 8.30 1.47 6.84
N ALA A 238 8.74 1.96 8.00
CA ALA A 238 8.68 1.20 9.24
C ALA A 238 7.24 0.84 9.66
N ALA A 239 6.30 1.76 9.51
CA ALA A 239 4.89 1.51 9.82
C ALA A 239 4.29 0.46 8.87
N GLY A 240 4.59 0.54 7.57
CA GLY A 240 4.21 -0.46 6.58
C GLY A 240 4.72 -1.85 6.94
N PHE A 241 6.01 -1.96 7.27
CA PHE A 241 6.62 -3.21 7.71
C PHE A 241 5.92 -3.84 8.91
N VAL A 242 5.59 -3.04 9.92
CA VAL A 242 4.88 -3.52 11.12
C VAL A 242 3.48 -4.01 10.77
N VAL A 243 2.73 -3.28 9.96
CA VAL A 243 1.38 -3.69 9.54
C VAL A 243 1.43 -4.98 8.74
N TYR A 244 2.25 -5.06 7.70
CA TYR A 244 2.38 -6.28 6.88
C TYR A 244 2.84 -7.49 7.69
N THR A 245 3.81 -7.33 8.57
CA THR A 245 4.28 -8.42 9.44
C THR A 245 3.14 -8.93 10.33
N THR A 246 2.40 -8.01 10.94
CA THR A 246 1.26 -8.35 11.80
C THR A 246 0.19 -9.09 11.02
N GLU A 247 -0.19 -8.60 9.84
CA GLU A 247 -1.22 -9.24 9.01
C GLU A 247 -0.78 -10.61 8.49
N ILE A 248 0.47 -10.79 8.06
CA ILE A 248 0.99 -12.10 7.62
C ILE A 248 0.86 -13.13 8.74
N ILE A 249 1.25 -12.77 9.97
CA ILE A 249 1.14 -13.67 11.12
C ILE A 249 -0.32 -13.97 11.44
N LEU A 250 -1.17 -12.95 11.48
CA LEU A 250 -2.58 -13.11 11.78
C LEU A 250 -3.29 -13.95 10.71
N PHE A 251 -3.06 -13.70 9.43
CA PHE A 251 -3.67 -14.47 8.34
C PHE A 251 -3.28 -15.95 8.43
N GLY A 252 -2.01 -16.24 8.60
CA GLY A 252 -1.53 -17.61 8.70
C GLY A 252 -1.92 -18.34 9.98
N SER A 253 -2.24 -17.64 11.07
CA SER A 253 -2.64 -18.24 12.34
C SER A 253 -4.15 -18.38 12.52
N SER A 254 -4.96 -17.54 11.86
CA SER A 254 -6.41 -17.47 12.10
C SER A 254 -7.24 -18.16 11.04
N TRP A 255 -6.76 -18.28 9.80
CA TRP A 255 -7.52 -18.87 8.70
C TRP A 255 -6.84 -20.08 8.09
N LYS A 256 -7.68 -21.03 7.64
CA LYS A 256 -7.22 -22.19 6.90
C LYS A 256 -6.60 -21.75 5.57
N ARG A 257 -5.53 -22.41 5.18
CA ARG A 257 -4.75 -22.10 3.99
C ARG A 257 -5.58 -22.16 2.70
N GLU A 258 -6.44 -23.16 2.58
CA GLU A 258 -7.30 -23.36 1.40
C GLU A 258 -8.21 -22.15 1.19
N LEU A 259 -8.77 -21.60 2.27
CA LEU A 259 -9.64 -20.43 2.23
C LEU A 259 -8.88 -19.17 1.78
N LEU A 260 -7.62 -19.01 2.25
CA LEU A 260 -6.78 -17.89 1.86
C LEU A 260 -6.36 -17.96 0.38
N ILE A 261 -6.18 -19.16 -0.16
CA ILE A 261 -5.85 -19.38 -1.58
C ILE A 261 -7.06 -19.10 -2.47
N GLU A 262 -8.24 -19.58 -2.08
CA GLU A 262 -9.45 -19.51 -2.89
C GLU A 262 -10.02 -18.08 -2.96
N ASN A 263 -10.20 -17.44 -1.81
CA ASN A 263 -10.78 -16.11 -1.74
C ASN A 263 -10.37 -15.38 -0.45
N ALA A 264 -9.12 -14.94 -0.36
CA ALA A 264 -8.61 -14.26 0.83
C ALA A 264 -9.44 -13.03 1.23
N TYR A 265 -9.80 -12.19 0.27
CA TYR A 265 -10.59 -10.98 0.52
C TYR A 265 -12.01 -11.30 1.03
N GLY A 266 -12.69 -12.25 0.40
CA GLY A 266 -14.01 -12.71 0.84
C GLY A 266 -13.99 -13.30 2.24
N VAL A 267 -12.90 -13.98 2.63
CA VAL A 267 -12.72 -14.49 4.00
C VAL A 267 -12.64 -13.35 5.01
N LEU A 268 -11.89 -12.29 4.72
CA LEU A 268 -11.79 -11.10 5.59
C LEU A 268 -13.14 -10.44 5.79
N VAL A 269 -13.90 -10.25 4.71
CA VAL A 269 -15.22 -9.63 4.74
C VAL A 269 -16.22 -10.47 5.56
N LYS A 270 -16.20 -11.79 5.38
CA LYS A 270 -17.11 -12.71 6.09
C LYS A 270 -16.78 -12.90 7.57
N SER A 271 -15.49 -12.80 7.93
CA SER A 271 -15.02 -13.00 9.31
C SER A 271 -15.12 -11.74 10.15
N ALA A 272 -15.47 -10.59 9.57
CA ALA A 272 -15.55 -9.33 10.31
C ALA A 272 -16.64 -9.37 11.39
N PRO A 273 -16.33 -8.99 12.65
CA PRO A 273 -17.28 -9.04 13.76
C PRO A 273 -18.43 -8.05 13.57
N PHE A 274 -19.61 -8.35 14.18
CA PHE A 274 -20.79 -7.46 14.27
C PHE A 274 -21.31 -6.91 12.94
N HIS A 275 -21.27 -7.69 11.86
CA HIS A 275 -21.68 -7.21 10.53
C HIS A 275 -20.87 -6.00 10.02
N THR A 276 -19.78 -5.65 10.69
CA THR A 276 -18.87 -4.58 10.26
C THR A 276 -18.11 -4.93 8.98
N GLY A 277 -18.28 -6.15 8.47
CA GLY A 277 -18.02 -6.45 7.06
C GLY A 277 -18.71 -5.47 6.10
N PHE A 278 -19.78 -4.78 6.57
CA PHE A 278 -20.37 -3.63 5.87
C PHE A 278 -19.41 -2.43 5.77
N LEU A 279 -18.55 -2.21 6.74
CA LEU A 279 -17.52 -1.15 6.69
C LEU A 279 -16.28 -1.56 5.89
N ILE A 280 -16.05 -2.86 5.72
CA ILE A 280 -15.14 -3.37 4.71
C ILE A 280 -15.89 -3.50 3.38
N PHE A 281 -17.18 -3.76 3.38
CA PHE A 281 -18.21 -3.76 2.33
C PHE A 281 -19.33 -4.73 2.69
N ALA A 282 -20.59 -4.32 2.62
CA ALA A 282 -21.76 -5.13 2.91
C ALA A 282 -21.97 -6.23 1.86
N GLY A 283 -21.83 -7.47 2.22
CA GLY A 283 -22.07 -8.61 1.33
C GLY A 283 -22.57 -9.87 2.02
N ASP A 284 -23.47 -10.48 1.37
CA ASP A 284 -24.38 -11.60 1.62
C ASP A 284 -23.90 -12.71 2.56
N ARG A 285 -24.78 -13.07 3.52
CA ARG A 285 -24.59 -14.07 4.59
C ARG A 285 -24.94 -15.51 4.22
N LYS A 286 -25.22 -15.83 2.98
CA LYS A 286 -25.62 -17.19 2.61
C LYS A 286 -24.47 -17.96 2.00
N SER A 287 -23.95 -18.86 2.78
CA SER A 287 -23.01 -19.95 2.48
C SER A 287 -21.65 -19.87 3.16
N VAL A 288 -21.60 -20.11 4.46
CA VAL A 288 -20.48 -20.82 5.11
C VAL A 288 -21.08 -21.56 6.31
N VAL A 289 -21.44 -22.80 6.10
CA VAL A 289 -21.45 -23.87 7.11
C VAL A 289 -20.43 -24.89 6.62
#